data_c036e747952becaf7cc65111627c31d7
#
_entry.id   c036e747952becaf7cc65111627c31d7
#
_cell.length_a   1.000
_cell.length_b   1.000
_cell.length_c   1.000
_cell.angle_alpha   90.00
_cell.angle_beta   90.00
_cell.angle_gamma   90.00
#
_symmetry.space_group_name_H-M   'P 1'
#
loop_
_entity.id
_entity.type
_entity.pdbx_description
1 polymer ?
#
loop_
_entity_poly.entity_id
_entity_poly.type
_entity_poly.pdbx_seq_one_letter_code
_entity_poly.pdbx_strand_id
1 'polypeptide(L)'
;MGRVRDVQLFTLFRNFLTIYLPVQRKVSENTVVDYRISLNQLIEFISKKQQVPYMSVTFEMITKDNVNSFLDYLTEEKKFAPATRNNRLAAIKSFLSYASGVHPEYISLMGEISTIKIQKDDPFSKVEYMSELAVETILKMPDTRTRIGLRDQFFMILLYDTGARIQEIIDAKICEVKISSTSSIQL
;
A
#
# COMPACT_ATOMS: atom_id res chain seq x y z
N MET A 1 25.63 -17.15 5.89
CA MET A 1 24.78 -16.54 4.83
C MET A 1 24.19 -17.68 4.00
N GLY A 2 22.86 -17.93 4.05
CA GLY A 2 22.24 -19.04 3.32
C GLY A 2 22.31 -18.79 1.81
N ARG A 3 22.63 -19.86 1.04
CA ARG A 3 22.66 -19.80 -0.42
C ARG A 3 21.20 -19.71 -0.94
N VAL A 4 20.93 -18.76 -1.85
CA VAL A 4 19.64 -18.66 -2.54
C VAL A 4 19.41 -19.96 -3.31
N ARG A 5 18.26 -20.65 -3.03
CA ARG A 5 17.93 -21.91 -3.68
C ARG A 5 17.28 -21.67 -5.05
N ASP A 6 16.40 -20.69 -5.16
CA ASP A 6 15.74 -20.29 -6.41
C ASP A 6 16.20 -18.88 -6.82
N VAL A 7 17.26 -18.83 -7.60
CA VAL A 7 17.81 -17.57 -8.13
C VAL A 7 16.81 -16.89 -9.06
N GLN A 8 15.98 -17.66 -9.77
CA GLN A 8 15.01 -17.14 -10.73
C GLN A 8 13.89 -16.37 -10.02
N LEU A 9 13.31 -16.91 -8.93
CA LEU A 9 12.28 -16.24 -8.13
C LEU A 9 12.75 -14.86 -7.64
N PHE A 10 13.93 -14.83 -6.99
CA PHE A 10 14.45 -13.58 -6.42
C PHE A 10 14.91 -12.58 -7.49
N THR A 11 15.35 -13.08 -8.66
CA THR A 11 15.65 -12.23 -9.82
C THR A 11 14.37 -11.61 -10.38
N LEU A 12 13.29 -12.38 -10.51
CA LEU A 12 11.98 -11.86 -10.93
C LEU A 12 11.45 -10.83 -9.95
N PHE A 13 11.54 -11.08 -8.63
CA PHE A 13 11.16 -10.09 -7.61
C PHE A 13 11.93 -8.79 -7.76
N ARG A 14 13.26 -8.88 -7.85
CA ARG A 14 14.10 -7.70 -8.04
C ARG A 14 13.68 -6.92 -9.29
N ASN A 15 13.61 -7.58 -10.44
CA ASN A 15 13.30 -6.93 -11.71
C ASN A 15 11.88 -6.33 -11.71
N PHE A 16 10.92 -7.01 -11.10
CA PHE A 16 9.57 -6.50 -10.93
C PHE A 16 9.55 -5.19 -10.13
N LEU A 17 10.24 -5.15 -8.98
CA LEU A 17 10.24 -4.02 -8.08
C LEU A 17 11.14 -2.85 -8.53
N THR A 18 12.22 -3.13 -9.30
CA THR A 18 13.20 -2.09 -9.65
C THR A 18 13.12 -1.63 -11.10
N ILE A 19 12.53 -2.41 -11.98
CA ILE A 19 12.44 -2.10 -13.42
C ILE A 19 10.98 -2.04 -13.87
N TYR A 20 10.23 -3.13 -13.70
CA TYR A 20 8.88 -3.22 -14.25
C TYR A 20 7.93 -2.18 -13.64
N LEU A 21 7.82 -2.14 -12.31
CA LEU A 21 6.92 -1.20 -11.64
C LEU A 21 7.32 0.27 -11.84
N PRO A 22 8.57 0.71 -11.53
CA PRO A 22 8.90 2.13 -11.61
C PRO A 22 9.12 2.62 -13.04
N VAL A 23 9.75 1.82 -13.92
CA VAL A 23 10.15 2.26 -15.24
C VAL A 23 9.07 1.97 -16.29
N GLN A 24 8.56 0.73 -16.36
CA GLN A 24 7.61 0.34 -17.39
C GLN A 24 6.17 0.70 -17.04
N ARG A 25 5.77 0.52 -15.77
CA ARG A 25 4.41 0.84 -15.29
C ARG A 25 4.30 2.26 -14.72
N LYS A 26 5.42 2.93 -14.45
CA LYS A 26 5.48 4.31 -13.91
C LYS A 26 4.60 4.50 -12.67
N VAL A 27 4.55 3.49 -11.80
CA VAL A 27 3.80 3.59 -10.54
C VAL A 27 4.58 4.43 -9.53
N SER A 28 3.87 5.02 -8.55
CA SER A 28 4.49 5.81 -7.49
C SER A 28 5.46 4.97 -6.62
N GLU A 29 6.43 5.63 -6.00
CA GLU A 29 7.36 4.98 -5.06
C GLU A 29 6.62 4.29 -3.91
N ASN A 30 5.55 4.90 -3.39
CA ASN A 30 4.72 4.31 -2.35
C ASN A 30 4.11 2.98 -2.80
N THR A 31 3.63 2.89 -4.05
CA THR A 31 3.11 1.63 -4.62
C THR A 31 4.21 0.57 -4.69
N VAL A 32 5.44 0.93 -5.09
CA VAL A 32 6.57 -0.01 -5.13
C VAL A 32 6.89 -0.53 -3.73
N VAL A 33 6.88 0.36 -2.71
CA VAL A 33 7.09 -0.02 -1.31
C VAL A 33 6.01 -0.98 -0.82
N ASP A 34 4.73 -0.69 -1.10
CA ASP A 34 3.61 -1.55 -0.70
C ASP A 34 3.67 -2.93 -1.35
N TYR A 35 4.08 -3.00 -2.62
CA TYR A 35 4.25 -4.27 -3.33
C TYR A 35 5.42 -5.07 -2.77
N ARG A 36 6.54 -4.40 -2.45
CA ARG A 36 7.69 -5.03 -1.78
C ARG A 36 7.28 -5.63 -0.44
N ILE A 37 6.56 -4.87 0.39
CA ILE A 37 6.07 -5.35 1.69
C ILE A 37 5.16 -6.57 1.49
N SER A 38 4.24 -6.51 0.53
CA SER A 38 3.29 -7.59 0.24
C SER A 38 3.99 -8.90 -0.16
N LEU A 39 4.94 -8.81 -1.08
CA LEU A 39 5.69 -9.97 -1.56
C LEU A 39 6.62 -10.54 -0.48
N ASN A 40 7.29 -9.69 0.30
CA ASN A 40 8.12 -10.14 1.42
C ASN A 40 7.28 -10.88 2.47
N GLN A 41 6.10 -10.35 2.83
CA GLN A 41 5.19 -11.00 3.78
C GLN A 41 4.73 -12.37 3.29
N LEU A 42 4.45 -12.53 1.98
CA LEU A 42 4.12 -13.83 1.39
C LEU A 42 5.28 -14.82 1.54
N ILE A 43 6.51 -14.41 1.17
CA ILE A 43 7.69 -15.28 1.25
C ILE A 43 8.00 -15.66 2.70
N GLU A 44 7.90 -14.72 3.64
CA GLU A 44 8.06 -14.99 5.07
C GLU A 44 7.02 -15.98 5.59
N PHE A 45 5.77 -15.83 5.17
CA PHE A 45 4.70 -16.75 5.54
C PHE A 45 4.98 -18.18 5.02
N ILE A 46 5.33 -18.30 3.73
CA ILE A 46 5.68 -19.61 3.13
C ILE A 46 6.89 -20.21 3.82
N SER A 47 7.94 -19.42 4.08
CA SER A 47 9.14 -19.84 4.79
C SER A 47 8.81 -20.44 6.15
N LYS A 48 7.97 -19.78 6.94
CA LYS A 48 7.52 -20.25 8.25
C LYS A 48 6.64 -21.50 8.15
N LYS A 49 5.66 -21.50 7.26
CA LYS A 49 4.73 -22.63 7.07
C LYS A 49 5.44 -23.90 6.61
N GLN A 50 6.43 -23.77 5.71
CA GLN A 50 7.20 -24.87 5.16
C GLN A 50 8.45 -25.22 5.99
N GLN A 51 8.71 -24.46 7.06
CA GLN A 51 9.90 -24.60 7.92
C GLN A 51 11.24 -24.56 7.14
N VAL A 52 11.30 -23.72 6.11
CA VAL A 52 12.51 -23.51 5.30
C VAL A 52 13.05 -22.09 5.49
N PRO A 53 14.37 -21.85 5.37
CA PRO A 53 14.90 -20.50 5.38
C PRO A 53 14.29 -19.62 4.28
N TYR A 54 14.13 -18.33 4.53
CA TYR A 54 13.59 -17.35 3.56
C TYR A 54 14.21 -17.48 2.15
N MET A 55 15.55 -17.61 2.08
CA MET A 55 16.27 -17.74 0.81
C MET A 55 16.13 -19.12 0.15
N SER A 56 15.47 -20.06 0.81
CA SER A 56 15.21 -21.41 0.29
C SER A 56 13.78 -21.58 -0.25
N VAL A 57 12.95 -20.52 -0.16
CA VAL A 57 11.63 -20.52 -0.80
C VAL A 57 11.82 -20.54 -2.31
N THR A 58 11.05 -21.38 -2.99
CA THR A 58 11.07 -21.53 -4.45
C THR A 58 9.75 -21.09 -5.07
N PHE A 59 9.75 -20.82 -6.37
CA PHE A 59 8.55 -20.43 -7.10
C PHE A 59 7.43 -21.50 -6.99
N GLU A 60 7.81 -22.77 -6.99
CA GLU A 60 6.89 -23.91 -6.84
C GLU A 60 6.13 -23.92 -5.50
N MET A 61 6.67 -23.25 -4.48
CA MET A 61 5.99 -23.10 -3.18
C MET A 61 4.92 -22.00 -3.21
N ILE A 62 4.88 -21.15 -4.25
CA ILE A 62 3.83 -20.16 -4.46
C ILE A 62 2.63 -20.86 -5.12
N THR A 63 1.85 -21.58 -4.33
CA THR A 63 0.63 -22.27 -4.80
C THR A 63 -0.61 -21.45 -4.43
N LYS A 64 -1.74 -21.74 -5.09
CA LYS A 64 -3.04 -21.15 -4.73
C LYS A 64 -3.39 -21.41 -3.26
N ASP A 65 -3.10 -22.61 -2.74
CA ASP A 65 -3.37 -22.97 -1.35
C ASP A 65 -2.51 -22.19 -0.37
N ASN A 66 -1.22 -21.97 -0.69
CA ASN A 66 -0.35 -21.17 0.16
C ASN A 66 -0.72 -19.68 0.12
N VAL A 67 -1.17 -19.17 -1.02
CA VAL A 67 -1.68 -17.80 -1.12
C VAL A 67 -2.98 -17.64 -0.34
N ASN A 68 -3.93 -18.58 -0.44
CA ASN A 68 -5.15 -18.56 0.37
C ASN A 68 -4.83 -18.59 1.88
N SER A 69 -4.01 -19.56 2.32
CA SER A 69 -3.58 -19.64 3.72
C SER A 69 -2.88 -18.36 4.20
N PHE A 70 -2.10 -17.71 3.36
CA PHE A 70 -1.51 -16.40 3.68
C PHE A 70 -2.57 -15.31 3.87
N LEU A 71 -3.56 -15.25 2.99
CA LEU A 71 -4.65 -14.29 3.08
C LEU A 71 -5.52 -14.52 4.33
N ASP A 72 -5.78 -15.78 4.69
CA ASP A 72 -6.50 -16.15 5.91
C ASP A 72 -5.68 -15.76 7.15
N TYR A 73 -4.38 -16.03 7.15
CA TYR A 73 -3.47 -15.57 8.21
C TYR A 73 -3.51 -14.06 8.42
N LEU A 74 -3.57 -13.26 7.33
CA LEU A 74 -3.69 -11.80 7.44
C LEU A 74 -4.99 -11.38 8.11
N THR A 75 -6.09 -12.08 7.81
CA THR A 75 -7.42 -11.75 8.33
C THR A 75 -7.61 -12.27 9.76
N GLU A 76 -7.28 -13.54 10.01
CA GLU A 76 -7.61 -14.23 11.25
C GLU A 76 -6.60 -13.97 12.37
N GLU A 77 -5.29 -14.02 12.05
CA GLU A 77 -4.24 -13.84 13.05
C GLU A 77 -3.77 -12.38 13.15
N LYS A 78 -3.54 -11.72 12.01
CA LYS A 78 -3.08 -10.31 11.99
C LYS A 78 -4.21 -9.30 12.14
N LYS A 79 -5.47 -9.71 11.99
CA LYS A 79 -6.65 -8.84 12.08
C LYS A 79 -6.61 -7.65 11.13
N PHE A 80 -6.03 -7.84 9.95
CA PHE A 80 -5.97 -6.78 8.95
C PHE A 80 -7.36 -6.56 8.33
N ALA A 81 -7.63 -5.28 8.02
CA ALA A 81 -8.85 -4.90 7.31
C ALA A 81 -8.91 -5.55 5.90
N PRO A 82 -10.12 -5.82 5.38
CA PRO A 82 -10.33 -6.36 4.03
C PRO A 82 -9.56 -5.61 2.93
N ALA A 83 -9.53 -4.28 3.00
CA ALA A 83 -8.77 -3.46 2.07
C ALA A 83 -7.27 -3.81 2.06
N THR A 84 -6.63 -3.97 3.23
CA THR A 84 -5.22 -4.36 3.34
C THR A 84 -4.98 -5.75 2.76
N ARG A 85 -5.83 -6.74 3.10
CA ARG A 85 -5.78 -8.08 2.52
C ARG A 85 -5.88 -8.05 0.99
N ASN A 86 -6.82 -7.27 0.47
CA ASN A 86 -7.04 -7.12 -0.98
C ASN A 86 -5.84 -6.47 -1.67
N ASN A 87 -5.19 -5.49 -1.05
CA ASN A 87 -3.96 -4.88 -1.56
C ASN A 87 -2.81 -5.90 -1.64
N ARG A 88 -2.67 -6.79 -0.64
CA ARG A 88 -1.69 -7.88 -0.69
C ARG A 88 -1.97 -8.84 -1.84
N LEU A 89 -3.24 -9.22 -2.03
CA LEU A 89 -3.65 -10.09 -3.15
C LEU A 89 -3.39 -9.41 -4.51
N ALA A 90 -3.67 -8.12 -4.63
CA ALA A 90 -3.41 -7.36 -5.86
C ALA A 90 -1.92 -7.33 -6.22
N ALA A 91 -1.05 -7.13 -5.23
CA ALA A 91 0.40 -7.17 -5.43
C ALA A 91 0.88 -8.54 -5.91
N ILE A 92 0.36 -9.63 -5.31
CA ILE A 92 0.68 -11.01 -5.70
C ILE A 92 0.23 -11.30 -7.13
N LYS A 93 -1.02 -10.93 -7.48
CA LYS A 93 -1.54 -11.10 -8.85
C LYS A 93 -0.73 -10.31 -9.86
N SER A 94 -0.36 -9.07 -9.55
CA SER A 94 0.46 -8.22 -10.41
C SER A 94 1.85 -8.81 -10.65
N PHE A 95 2.48 -9.34 -9.60
CA PHE A 95 3.78 -10.03 -9.72
C PHE A 95 3.69 -11.28 -10.59
N LEU A 96 2.67 -12.13 -10.37
CA LEU A 96 2.50 -13.35 -11.16
C LEU A 96 2.15 -13.06 -12.63
N SER A 97 1.39 -12.00 -12.88
CA SER A 97 1.14 -11.52 -14.26
C SER A 97 2.42 -11.09 -14.95
N TYR A 98 3.30 -10.37 -14.24
CA TYR A 98 4.63 -10.03 -14.74
C TYR A 98 5.48 -11.30 -14.98
N ALA A 99 5.55 -12.18 -13.98
CA ALA A 99 6.36 -13.41 -14.08
C ALA A 99 5.92 -14.31 -15.24
N SER A 100 4.60 -14.48 -15.45
CA SER A 100 4.05 -15.27 -16.57
C SER A 100 4.31 -14.63 -17.94
N GLY A 101 4.45 -13.31 -18.00
CA GLY A 101 4.86 -12.61 -19.23
C GLY A 101 6.34 -12.81 -19.59
N VAL A 102 7.19 -13.04 -18.57
CA VAL A 102 8.63 -13.32 -18.77
C VAL A 102 8.87 -14.84 -18.98
N HIS A 103 8.14 -15.65 -18.26
CA HIS A 103 8.25 -17.11 -18.20
C HIS A 103 6.88 -17.76 -18.38
N PRO A 104 6.55 -18.25 -19.60
CA PRO A 104 5.23 -18.84 -19.90
C PRO A 104 4.83 -20.03 -19.02
N GLU A 105 5.79 -20.73 -18.42
CA GLU A 105 5.53 -21.84 -17.50
C GLU A 105 4.69 -21.42 -16.27
N TYR A 106 4.64 -20.14 -15.91
CA TYR A 106 3.85 -19.62 -14.78
C TYR A 106 2.43 -19.19 -15.14
N ILE A 107 2.00 -19.30 -16.41
CA ILE A 107 0.66 -18.92 -16.87
C ILE A 107 -0.44 -19.71 -16.11
N SER A 108 -0.24 -21.02 -15.93
CA SER A 108 -1.22 -21.85 -15.20
C SER A 108 -1.41 -21.37 -13.77
N LEU A 109 -0.32 -21.14 -13.04
CA LEU A 109 -0.33 -20.62 -11.67
C LEU A 109 -0.99 -19.23 -11.58
N MET A 110 -0.65 -18.33 -12.52
CA MET A 110 -1.28 -17.01 -12.61
C MET A 110 -2.79 -17.14 -12.82
N GLY A 111 -3.23 -18.05 -13.69
CA GLY A 111 -4.65 -18.36 -13.92
C GLY A 111 -5.33 -18.82 -12.65
N GLU A 112 -4.75 -19.77 -11.92
CA GLU A 112 -5.31 -20.30 -10.66
C GLU A 112 -5.44 -19.22 -9.60
N ILE A 113 -4.40 -18.40 -9.38
CA ILE A 113 -4.40 -17.35 -8.36
C ILE A 113 -5.32 -16.19 -8.74
N SER A 114 -5.49 -15.92 -10.05
CA SER A 114 -6.43 -14.89 -10.52
C SER A 114 -7.88 -15.15 -10.10
N THR A 115 -8.25 -16.45 -9.90
CA THR A 115 -9.59 -16.83 -9.44
C THR A 115 -9.87 -16.50 -7.97
N ILE A 116 -8.83 -16.19 -7.17
CA ILE A 116 -9.01 -15.81 -5.77
C ILE A 116 -9.78 -14.48 -5.71
N LYS A 117 -10.91 -14.50 -5.02
CA LYS A 117 -11.79 -13.33 -4.92
C LYS A 117 -11.29 -12.33 -3.89
N ILE A 118 -11.56 -11.06 -4.15
CA ILE A 118 -11.41 -9.99 -3.16
C ILE A 118 -12.46 -10.18 -2.05
N GLN A 119 -12.09 -9.80 -0.83
CA GLN A 119 -13.01 -9.71 0.28
C GLN A 119 -13.74 -8.37 0.21
N LYS A 120 -15.07 -8.37 0.34
CA LYS A 120 -15.84 -7.14 0.39
C LYS A 120 -15.72 -6.51 1.78
N ASP A 121 -15.63 -5.18 1.79
CA ASP A 121 -15.79 -4.43 3.04
C ASP A 121 -17.25 -4.50 3.50
N ASP A 122 -17.45 -4.30 4.80
CA ASP A 122 -18.79 -4.19 5.36
C ASP A 122 -19.47 -2.95 4.77
N PRO A 123 -20.56 -3.11 3.99
CA PRO A 123 -21.27 -1.98 3.38
C PRO A 123 -21.93 -1.07 4.42
N PHE A 124 -22.00 -1.50 5.69
CA PHE A 124 -22.57 -0.72 6.80
C PHE A 124 -21.52 0.00 7.65
N SER A 125 -20.25 0.02 7.24
CA SER A 125 -19.26 0.88 7.88
C SER A 125 -19.69 2.34 7.74
N LYS A 126 -20.39 2.85 8.78
CA LYS A 126 -20.79 4.26 8.82
C LYS A 126 -19.54 5.12 8.90
N VAL A 127 -19.41 6.04 7.96
CA VAL A 127 -18.46 7.13 8.10
C VAL A 127 -18.97 8.03 9.21
N GLU A 128 -18.30 8.05 10.35
CA GLU A 128 -18.62 9.00 11.42
C GLU A 128 -18.09 10.38 11.04
N TYR A 129 -18.97 11.34 10.92
CA TYR A 129 -18.61 12.73 10.68
C TYR A 129 -18.50 13.48 11.99
N MET A 130 -17.49 14.32 12.11
CA MET A 130 -17.41 15.26 13.22
C MET A 130 -18.49 16.32 13.08
N SER A 131 -19.12 16.69 14.21
CA SER A 131 -20.04 17.83 14.25
C SER A 131 -19.27 19.14 14.02
N GLU A 132 -19.95 20.17 13.51
CA GLU A 132 -19.35 21.51 13.32
C GLU A 132 -18.71 22.04 14.61
N LEU A 133 -19.37 21.85 15.76
CA LEU A 133 -18.85 22.24 17.06
C LEU A 133 -17.57 21.48 17.44
N ALA A 134 -17.47 20.19 17.09
CA ALA A 134 -16.27 19.41 17.32
C ALA A 134 -15.10 19.91 16.45
N VAL A 135 -15.36 20.20 15.18
CA VAL A 135 -14.37 20.78 14.26
C VAL A 135 -13.89 22.14 14.77
N GLU A 136 -14.81 23.04 15.11
CA GLU A 136 -14.48 24.36 15.66
C GLU A 136 -13.62 24.26 16.93
N THR A 137 -13.97 23.33 17.81
CA THR A 137 -13.20 23.08 19.05
C THR A 137 -11.79 22.61 18.74
N ILE A 138 -11.62 21.65 17.82
CA ILE A 138 -10.30 21.12 17.42
C ILE A 138 -9.45 22.22 16.78
N LEU A 139 -10.02 23.04 15.90
CA LEU A 139 -9.29 24.13 15.24
C LEU A 139 -8.79 25.20 16.24
N LYS A 140 -9.39 25.33 17.41
CA LYS A 140 -8.99 26.27 18.46
C LYS A 140 -7.99 25.67 19.47
N MET A 141 -7.70 24.37 19.43
CA MET A 141 -6.81 23.71 20.41
C MET A 141 -5.33 24.13 20.32
N PRO A 142 -4.73 24.41 19.14
CA PRO A 142 -3.33 24.78 19.07
C PRO A 142 -3.05 26.12 19.79
N ASP A 143 -1.97 26.17 20.60
CA ASP A 143 -1.57 27.42 21.29
C ASP A 143 -0.92 28.39 20.29
N THR A 144 -1.72 29.31 19.78
CA THR A 144 -1.30 30.30 18.76
C THR A 144 -0.28 31.33 19.27
N ARG A 145 0.05 31.35 20.57
CA ARG A 145 1.16 32.16 21.11
C ARG A 145 2.52 31.57 20.78
N THR A 146 2.57 30.33 20.34
CA THR A 146 3.78 29.65 19.90
C THR A 146 3.83 29.57 18.37
N ARG A 147 5.03 29.62 17.80
CA ARG A 147 5.22 29.43 16.35
C ARG A 147 4.69 28.10 15.84
N ILE A 148 4.84 27.04 16.65
CA ILE A 148 4.39 25.70 16.30
C ILE A 148 2.85 25.65 16.29
N GLY A 149 2.21 26.16 17.36
CA GLY A 149 0.75 26.15 17.43
C GLY A 149 0.09 27.02 16.36
N LEU A 150 0.71 28.18 16.00
CA LEU A 150 0.22 29.00 14.90
C LEU A 150 0.31 28.26 13.56
N ARG A 151 1.43 27.57 13.30
CA ARG A 151 1.59 26.71 12.10
C ARG A 151 0.55 25.58 12.08
N ASP A 152 0.38 24.91 13.19
CA ASP A 152 -0.52 23.75 13.28
C ASP A 152 -1.97 24.17 13.08
N GLN A 153 -2.40 25.30 13.68
CA GLN A 153 -3.72 25.87 13.44
C GLN A 153 -3.93 26.23 11.96
N PHE A 154 -2.95 26.92 11.36
CA PHE A 154 -3.00 27.26 9.93
C PHE A 154 -3.18 26.02 9.04
N PHE A 155 -2.38 24.96 9.29
CA PHE A 155 -2.49 23.73 8.53
C PHE A 155 -3.87 23.06 8.69
N MET A 156 -4.41 23.04 9.92
CA MET A 156 -5.72 22.44 10.18
C MET A 156 -6.84 23.21 9.48
N ILE A 157 -6.81 24.55 9.53
CA ILE A 157 -7.78 25.39 8.82
C ILE A 157 -7.67 25.17 7.31
N LEU A 158 -6.45 25.16 6.77
CA LEU A 158 -6.21 24.96 5.34
C LEU A 158 -6.73 23.62 4.85
N LEU A 159 -6.49 22.54 5.62
CA LEU A 159 -7.01 21.20 5.31
C LEU A 159 -8.54 21.18 5.32
N TYR A 160 -9.15 21.84 6.31
CA TYR A 160 -10.61 21.88 6.46
C TYR A 160 -11.27 22.67 5.32
N ASP A 161 -10.76 23.87 5.02
CA ASP A 161 -11.33 24.76 4.00
C ASP A 161 -11.14 24.25 2.57
N THR A 162 -10.00 23.59 2.27
CA THR A 162 -9.71 23.12 0.93
C THR A 162 -10.19 21.71 0.67
N GLY A 163 -10.35 20.88 1.70
CA GLY A 163 -10.56 19.45 1.57
C GLY A 163 -9.39 18.70 0.93
N ALA A 164 -8.23 19.34 0.83
CA ALA A 164 -7.02 18.76 0.24
C ALA A 164 -6.48 17.60 1.09
N ARG A 165 -5.79 16.65 0.44
CA ARG A 165 -5.07 15.61 1.17
C ARG A 165 -3.85 16.22 1.85
N ILE A 166 -3.49 15.71 3.03
CA ILE A 166 -2.35 16.24 3.80
C ILE A 166 -1.05 16.27 2.97
N GLN A 167 -0.83 15.29 2.10
CA GLN A 167 0.35 15.24 1.24
C GLN A 167 0.34 16.35 0.19
N GLU A 168 -0.81 16.70 -0.37
CA GLU A 168 -0.97 17.77 -1.35
C GLU A 168 -0.55 19.14 -0.73
N ILE A 169 -0.94 19.35 0.53
CA ILE A 169 -0.53 20.59 1.24
C ILE A 169 0.96 20.60 1.60
N ILE A 170 1.52 19.42 2.00
CA ILE A 170 2.96 19.32 2.31
C ILE A 170 3.81 19.56 1.06
N ASP A 171 3.36 19.07 -0.10
CA ASP A 171 4.08 19.21 -1.37
C ASP A 171 3.85 20.56 -2.06
N ALA A 172 2.88 21.36 -1.59
CA ALA A 172 2.56 22.66 -2.15
C ALA A 172 3.76 23.63 -2.04
N LYS A 173 4.04 24.35 -3.12
CA LYS A 173 5.13 25.32 -3.18
C LYS A 173 4.62 26.73 -2.95
N ILE A 174 5.46 27.59 -2.37
CA ILE A 174 5.11 29.00 -2.10
C ILE A 174 4.68 29.74 -3.38
N CYS A 175 5.23 29.37 -4.54
CA CYS A 175 4.86 29.98 -5.83
C CYS A 175 3.43 29.61 -6.30
N GLU A 176 2.82 28.58 -5.71
CA GLU A 176 1.45 28.14 -6.01
C GLU A 176 0.42 28.82 -5.11
N VAL A 177 0.87 29.55 -4.08
CA VAL A 177 0.03 30.32 -3.18
C VAL A 177 -0.18 31.72 -3.75
N LYS A 178 -1.41 32.06 -4.11
CA LYS A 178 -1.79 33.41 -4.55
C LYS A 178 -2.51 34.13 -3.41
N ILE A 179 -1.89 35.18 -2.90
CA ILE A 179 -2.48 36.06 -1.89
C ILE A 179 -3.04 37.27 -2.62
N SER A 180 -4.34 37.37 -2.74
CA SER A 180 -5.08 38.50 -3.33
C SER A 180 -6.33 38.77 -2.48
N SER A 181 -7.18 39.72 -2.88
CA SER A 181 -8.48 39.94 -2.22
C SER A 181 -9.37 38.68 -2.16
N THR A 182 -9.16 37.78 -3.07
CA THR A 182 -9.64 36.38 -3.04
C THR A 182 -8.42 35.47 -3.01
N SER A 183 -7.95 35.09 -1.81
CA SER A 183 -6.81 34.19 -1.66
C SER A 183 -7.14 32.81 -2.20
N SER A 184 -6.26 32.23 -3.01
CA SER A 184 -6.41 30.89 -3.58
C SER A 184 -5.08 30.13 -3.53
N ILE A 185 -5.18 28.82 -3.37
CA ILE A 185 -4.06 27.88 -3.53
C ILE A 185 -4.38 26.98 -4.72
N GLN A 186 -3.41 26.75 -5.57
CA GLN A 186 -3.52 25.82 -6.69
C GLN A 186 -2.74 24.55 -6.31
N LEU A 187 -3.47 23.48 -5.98
CA LEU A 187 -2.94 22.18 -5.56
C LEU A 187 -2.87 21.21 -6.74
#